data_2af03e5d66979ba43698cae35391172b
#
_entry.id   2af03e5d66979ba43698cae35391172b
#
_cell.length_a   1.000
_cell.length_b   1.000
_cell.length_c   1.000
_cell.angle_alpha   90.00
_cell.angle_beta   90.00
_cell.angle_gamma   90.00
#
_symmetry.space_group_name_H-M   'P 1'
#
loop_
_entity.id
_entity.type
_entity.pdbx_description
1 polymer ?
#
loop_
_entity_poly.entity_id
_entity_poly.type
_entity_poly.pdbx_seq_one_letter_code
_entity_poly.pdbx_strand_id
1 'polypeptide(L)'
;MKKTVSILLACALALCLLSACGGEAAEPEFGDVTAAIDSAVDTSSMTEADASYIQGMFGLREGDYEACRVLLTGVGTNIDELGLFKGADASQAERLKTAVTDYLQLRLNSWMPEYLPDEFPKLQNAKLWTEGSYVMYAILSDDGREAALEAFEGCFG
;
A
#
# COMPACT_ATOMS: atom_id res chain seq x y z
N MET A 1 -17.05 -37.77 -44.22
CA MET A 1 -16.12 -36.61 -44.18
C MET A 1 -16.73 -35.37 -43.58
N LYS A 2 -18.00 -34.98 -43.85
CA LYS A 2 -18.62 -33.75 -43.26
C LYS A 2 -18.85 -33.79 -41.73
N LYS A 3 -19.15 -34.98 -41.15
CA LYS A 3 -19.39 -35.15 -39.72
C LYS A 3 -18.11 -35.11 -38.87
N THR A 4 -16.99 -35.60 -39.40
CA THR A 4 -15.69 -35.57 -38.68
C THR A 4 -15.07 -34.18 -38.66
N VAL A 5 -15.28 -33.37 -39.66
CA VAL A 5 -14.83 -31.97 -39.70
C VAL A 5 -15.64 -31.11 -38.72
N SER A 6 -16.96 -31.35 -38.55
CA SER A 6 -17.78 -30.64 -37.58
C SER A 6 -17.38 -30.94 -36.13
N ILE A 7 -16.98 -32.16 -35.80
CA ILE A 7 -16.55 -32.56 -34.45
C ILE A 7 -15.20 -31.93 -34.13
N LEU A 8 -14.27 -31.89 -35.08
CA LEU A 8 -12.96 -31.25 -34.92
C LEU A 8 -13.09 -29.73 -34.71
N LEU A 9 -14.02 -29.08 -35.42
CA LEU A 9 -14.28 -27.65 -35.26
C LEU A 9 -14.92 -27.33 -33.90
N ALA A 10 -15.81 -28.17 -33.40
CA ALA A 10 -16.42 -28.02 -32.08
C ALA A 10 -15.41 -28.23 -30.95
N CYS A 11 -14.47 -29.15 -31.07
CA CYS A 11 -13.39 -29.35 -30.10
C CYS A 11 -12.41 -28.17 -30.09
N ALA A 12 -12.10 -27.58 -31.24
CA ALA A 12 -11.23 -26.41 -31.33
C ALA A 12 -11.87 -25.17 -30.65
N LEU A 13 -13.19 -24.97 -30.80
CA LEU A 13 -13.89 -23.89 -30.11
C LEU A 13 -13.97 -24.12 -28.59
N ALA A 14 -14.09 -25.36 -28.13
CA ALA A 14 -14.15 -25.69 -26.71
C ALA A 14 -12.78 -25.46 -26.00
N LEU A 15 -11.65 -25.67 -26.71
CA LEU A 15 -10.32 -25.38 -26.16
C LEU A 15 -10.04 -23.87 -26.02
N CYS A 16 -10.65 -23.02 -26.88
CA CYS A 16 -10.48 -21.57 -26.78
C CYS A 16 -11.24 -20.92 -25.62
N LEU A 17 -12.23 -21.62 -25.03
CA LEU A 17 -13.00 -21.10 -23.89
C LEU A 17 -12.34 -21.39 -22.53
N LEU A 18 -11.32 -22.25 -22.48
CA LEU A 18 -10.57 -22.55 -21.26
C LEU A 18 -9.37 -21.61 -20.99
N SER A 19 -9.08 -20.71 -21.93
CA SER A 19 -7.99 -19.73 -21.78
C SER A 19 -8.48 -18.36 -21.27
N ALA A 20 -9.74 -18.22 -20.89
CA ALA A 20 -10.32 -16.96 -20.40
C ALA A 20 -10.53 -16.93 -18.87
N CYS A 21 -9.92 -17.83 -18.11
CA CYS A 21 -9.62 -17.60 -16.72
C CYS A 21 -8.25 -16.89 -16.67
N GLY A 22 -8.23 -15.59 -16.91
CA GLY A 22 -7.20 -14.71 -16.38
C GLY A 22 -7.33 -14.79 -14.86
N GLY A 23 -6.60 -15.72 -14.22
CA GLY A 23 -6.40 -15.66 -12.79
C GLY A 23 -5.73 -14.33 -12.53
N GLU A 24 -6.37 -13.42 -11.77
CA GLU A 24 -5.66 -12.33 -11.12
C GLU A 24 -4.43 -12.95 -10.48
N ALA A 25 -3.25 -12.43 -10.81
CA ALA A 25 -2.03 -12.86 -10.13
C ALA A 25 -2.30 -12.73 -8.63
N ALA A 26 -2.00 -13.78 -7.87
CA ALA A 26 -2.20 -13.72 -6.43
C ALA A 26 -1.41 -12.53 -5.89
N GLU A 27 -2.07 -11.69 -5.10
CA GLU A 27 -1.39 -10.57 -4.46
C GLU A 27 -0.24 -11.08 -3.58
N PRO A 28 0.85 -10.32 -3.44
CA PRO A 28 1.96 -10.69 -2.57
C PRO A 28 1.52 -10.82 -1.11
N GLU A 29 2.23 -11.61 -0.33
CA GLU A 29 2.02 -11.69 1.11
C GLU A 29 2.46 -10.38 1.78
N PHE A 30 1.74 -9.96 2.82
CA PHE A 30 2.02 -8.70 3.52
C PHE A 30 3.46 -8.62 4.05
N GLY A 31 3.99 -9.75 4.55
CA GLY A 31 5.36 -9.86 5.04
C GLY A 31 6.40 -9.65 3.94
N ASP A 32 6.14 -10.09 2.73
CA ASP A 32 7.07 -9.94 1.60
C ASP A 32 7.14 -8.46 1.16
N VAL A 33 5.98 -7.78 1.12
CA VAL A 33 5.92 -6.35 0.79
C VAL A 33 6.63 -5.51 1.85
N THR A 34 6.40 -5.79 3.14
CA THR A 34 7.10 -5.08 4.23
C THR A 34 8.61 -5.31 4.17
N ALA A 35 9.05 -6.53 3.90
CA ALA A 35 10.49 -6.86 3.81
C ALA A 35 11.16 -6.17 2.60
N ALA A 36 10.48 -6.07 1.47
CA ALA A 36 10.97 -5.35 0.30
C ALA A 36 11.17 -3.86 0.61
N ILE A 37 10.19 -3.22 1.24
CA ILE A 37 10.25 -1.81 1.64
C ILE A 37 11.37 -1.58 2.67
N ASP A 38 11.49 -2.43 3.71
CA ASP A 38 12.55 -2.33 4.73
C ASP A 38 13.96 -2.51 4.14
N SER A 39 14.06 -3.21 3.01
CA SER A 39 15.35 -3.36 2.31
C SER A 39 15.73 -2.14 1.48
N ALA A 40 14.75 -1.32 1.08
CA ALA A 40 14.92 -0.14 0.23
C ALA A 40 15.02 1.17 1.04
N VAL A 41 14.35 1.22 2.19
CA VAL A 41 14.30 2.41 3.07
C VAL A 41 14.93 2.09 4.41
N ASP A 42 15.80 2.97 4.91
CA ASP A 42 16.34 2.81 6.27
C ASP A 42 15.26 3.11 7.32
N THR A 43 14.65 2.06 7.83
CA THR A 43 13.62 2.11 8.88
C THR A 43 14.18 1.87 10.28
N SER A 44 15.50 1.75 10.45
CA SER A 44 16.15 1.34 11.71
C SER A 44 15.92 2.30 12.88
N SER A 45 15.65 3.58 12.60
CA SER A 45 15.34 4.60 13.60
C SER A 45 13.84 4.76 13.89
N MET A 46 12.99 4.03 13.16
CA MET A 46 11.55 4.10 13.29
C MET A 46 11.01 3.08 14.29
N THR A 47 9.88 3.41 14.89
CA THR A 47 9.15 2.52 15.81
C THR A 47 7.79 2.23 15.24
N GLU A 48 7.35 1.00 15.37
CA GLU A 48 6.01 0.60 14.91
C GLU A 48 4.92 1.16 15.83
N ALA A 49 3.91 1.75 15.22
CA ALA A 49 2.74 2.28 15.90
C ALA A 49 1.87 1.16 16.45
N ASP A 50 1.33 1.34 17.65
CA ASP A 50 0.39 0.41 18.24
C ASP A 50 -1.06 0.60 17.74
N ALA A 51 -1.94 -0.34 18.10
CA ALA A 51 -3.36 -0.29 17.72
C ALA A 51 -4.09 0.97 18.22
N SER A 52 -3.65 1.55 19.35
CA SER A 52 -4.23 2.79 19.90
C SER A 52 -3.90 3.98 19.01
N TYR A 53 -2.69 4.04 18.47
CA TYR A 53 -2.28 5.03 17.50
C TYR A 53 -3.07 4.90 16.20
N ILE A 54 -3.19 3.68 15.67
CA ILE A 54 -3.96 3.42 14.44
C ILE A 54 -5.42 3.86 14.62
N GLN A 55 -6.04 3.50 15.74
CA GLN A 55 -7.42 3.93 16.02
C GLN A 55 -7.54 5.45 16.21
N GLY A 56 -6.62 6.06 16.93
CA GLY A 56 -6.67 7.49 17.26
C GLY A 56 -6.41 8.40 16.06
N MET A 57 -5.48 8.00 15.19
CA MET A 57 -5.01 8.84 14.09
C MET A 57 -5.71 8.56 12.77
N PHE A 58 -6.02 7.31 12.47
CA PHE A 58 -6.67 6.90 11.22
C PHE A 58 -8.16 6.60 11.40
N GLY A 59 -8.65 6.48 12.64
CA GLY A 59 -10.03 6.06 12.92
C GLY A 59 -10.29 4.58 12.63
N LEU A 60 -9.24 3.80 12.36
CA LEU A 60 -9.31 2.37 12.00
C LEU A 60 -9.21 1.49 13.25
N ARG A 61 -10.01 0.44 13.30
CA ARG A 61 -10.00 -0.58 14.35
C ARG A 61 -9.60 -1.93 13.80
N GLU A 62 -9.30 -2.85 14.69
CA GLU A 62 -9.14 -4.26 14.33
C GLU A 62 -10.38 -4.75 13.57
N GLY A 63 -10.17 -5.33 12.38
CA GLY A 63 -11.24 -5.72 11.45
C GLY A 63 -11.52 -4.71 10.33
N ASP A 64 -11.07 -3.46 10.43
CA ASP A 64 -11.13 -2.49 9.34
C ASP A 64 -10.00 -2.69 8.30
N TYR A 65 -9.05 -3.57 8.60
CA TYR A 65 -7.95 -3.99 7.74
C TYR A 65 -7.63 -5.47 7.97
N GLU A 66 -7.03 -6.13 6.98
CA GLU A 66 -6.49 -7.49 7.11
C GLU A 66 -5.12 -7.46 7.80
N ALA A 67 -4.28 -6.53 7.39
CA ALA A 67 -2.99 -6.27 8.01
C ALA A 67 -2.63 -4.78 7.92
N CYS A 68 -1.87 -4.29 8.89
CA CYS A 68 -1.29 -2.95 8.83
C CYS A 68 0.07 -2.90 9.53
N ARG A 69 0.91 -2.00 9.08
CA ARG A 69 2.16 -1.61 9.72
C ARG A 69 2.40 -0.13 9.46
N VAL A 70 2.55 0.63 10.52
CA VAL A 70 2.89 2.06 10.45
C VAL A 70 4.15 2.29 11.26
N LEU A 71 5.16 2.84 10.62
CA LEU A 71 6.46 3.17 11.21
C LEU A 71 6.59 4.67 11.37
N LEU A 72 7.00 5.10 12.54
CA LEU A 72 7.14 6.50 12.94
C LEU A 72 8.53 6.75 13.51
N THR A 73 9.16 7.84 13.11
CA THR A 73 10.34 8.30 13.85
C THR A 73 9.94 8.93 15.17
N GLY A 74 10.75 8.69 16.20
CA GLY A 74 10.51 9.26 17.53
C GLY A 74 10.57 10.78 17.55
N VAL A 75 9.91 11.37 18.54
CA VAL A 75 9.73 12.82 18.69
C VAL A 75 11.06 13.57 18.70
N GLY A 76 11.19 14.60 17.85
CA GLY A 76 12.12 15.70 18.09
C GLY A 76 13.16 16.01 17.00
N THR A 77 13.45 15.11 16.05
CA THR A 77 14.51 15.34 15.07
C THR A 77 14.08 15.27 13.62
N ASN A 78 13.14 14.43 13.28
CA ASN A 78 12.54 14.35 11.95
C ASN A 78 11.08 13.86 12.06
N ILE A 79 10.39 13.78 10.91
CA ILE A 79 8.97 13.38 10.84
C ILE A 79 8.78 12.18 9.93
N ASP A 80 9.85 11.46 9.64
CA ASP A 80 9.79 10.33 8.73
C ASP A 80 8.77 9.31 9.20
N GLU A 81 7.91 8.91 8.27
CA GLU A 81 6.79 8.02 8.52
C GLU A 81 6.49 7.21 7.27
N LEU A 82 6.22 5.93 7.45
CA LEU A 82 5.85 5.00 6.41
C LEU A 82 4.72 4.10 6.90
N GLY A 83 3.63 4.00 6.15
CA GLY A 83 2.53 3.12 6.49
C GLY A 83 2.14 2.21 5.33
N LEU A 84 1.88 0.95 5.65
CA LEU A 84 1.35 -0.06 4.74
C LEU A 84 0.11 -0.68 5.37
N PHE A 85 -0.97 -0.72 4.61
CA PHE A 85 -2.24 -1.34 4.96
C PHE A 85 -2.63 -2.35 3.88
N LYS A 86 -3.27 -3.45 4.29
CA LYS A 86 -3.90 -4.41 3.39
C LYS A 86 -5.36 -4.56 3.74
N GLY A 87 -6.24 -4.42 2.78
CA GLY A 87 -7.65 -4.75 2.88
C GLY A 87 -7.89 -6.21 2.53
N ALA A 88 -8.97 -6.78 3.05
CA ALA A 88 -9.43 -8.12 2.67
C ALA A 88 -10.02 -8.16 1.25
N ASP A 89 -10.42 -7.00 0.72
CA ASP A 89 -10.98 -6.83 -0.61
C ASP A 89 -10.85 -5.36 -1.09
N ALA A 90 -11.17 -5.11 -2.35
CA ALA A 90 -11.11 -3.80 -2.97
C ALA A 90 -11.98 -2.74 -2.24
N SER A 91 -13.12 -3.13 -1.67
CA SER A 91 -13.98 -2.21 -0.92
C SER A 91 -13.32 -1.78 0.39
N GLN A 92 -12.63 -2.69 1.07
CA GLN A 92 -11.87 -2.37 2.27
C GLN A 92 -10.65 -1.51 1.92
N ALA A 93 -9.96 -1.80 0.81
CA ALA A 93 -8.85 -0.99 0.32
C ALA A 93 -9.26 0.47 0.05
N GLU A 94 -10.40 0.73 -0.56
CA GLU A 94 -10.91 2.09 -0.77
C GLU A 94 -11.23 2.82 0.56
N ARG A 95 -11.71 2.12 1.59
CA ARG A 95 -11.89 2.71 2.93
C ARG A 95 -10.55 3.04 3.59
N LEU A 96 -9.56 2.15 3.46
CA LEU A 96 -8.20 2.40 3.95
C LEU A 96 -7.57 3.60 3.26
N LYS A 97 -7.68 3.69 1.93
CA LYS A 97 -7.23 4.85 1.15
C LYS A 97 -7.86 6.16 1.64
N THR A 98 -9.16 6.14 1.91
CA THR A 98 -9.86 7.31 2.47
C THR A 98 -9.29 7.66 3.84
N ALA A 99 -9.15 6.70 4.75
CA ALA A 99 -8.63 6.94 6.09
C ALA A 99 -7.19 7.50 6.07
N VAL A 100 -6.34 6.97 5.20
CA VAL A 100 -4.96 7.48 5.03
C VAL A 100 -4.95 8.88 4.42
N THR A 101 -5.83 9.17 3.46
CA THR A 101 -5.96 10.51 2.87
C THR A 101 -6.37 11.53 3.94
N ASP A 102 -7.37 11.20 4.76
CA ASP A 102 -7.84 12.06 5.84
C ASP A 102 -6.75 12.27 6.90
N TYR A 103 -5.99 11.22 7.21
CA TYR A 103 -4.83 11.31 8.09
C TYR A 103 -3.76 12.27 7.58
N LEU A 104 -3.34 12.14 6.32
CA LEU A 104 -2.34 13.04 5.72
C LEU A 104 -2.83 14.48 5.71
N GLN A 105 -4.11 14.71 5.44
CA GLN A 105 -4.72 16.05 5.49
C GLN A 105 -4.76 16.60 6.93
N LEU A 106 -5.08 15.75 7.91
CA LEU A 106 -5.02 16.13 9.33
C LEU A 106 -3.61 16.55 9.74
N ARG A 107 -2.58 15.79 9.33
CA ARG A 107 -1.16 16.10 9.59
C ARG A 107 -0.77 17.46 9.00
N LEU A 108 -1.16 17.73 7.75
CA LEU A 108 -0.90 19.02 7.08
C LEU A 108 -1.59 20.19 7.81
N ASN A 109 -2.87 20.03 8.17
CA ASN A 109 -3.66 21.08 8.78
C ASN A 109 -3.22 21.40 10.22
N SER A 110 -2.66 20.42 10.91
CA SER A 110 -2.18 20.56 12.30
C SER A 110 -0.70 20.93 12.41
N TRP A 111 0.01 21.03 11.28
CA TRP A 111 1.42 21.42 11.28
C TRP A 111 1.63 22.85 11.74
N MET A 112 2.61 23.04 12.62
CA MET A 112 3.06 24.36 13.04
C MET A 112 4.32 24.72 12.25
N PRO A 113 4.27 25.75 11.36
CA PRO A 113 5.38 26.06 10.45
C PRO A 113 6.71 26.39 11.13
N GLU A 114 6.67 26.88 12.38
CA GLU A 114 7.84 27.20 13.18
C GLU A 114 8.52 25.97 13.81
N TYR A 115 7.83 24.83 13.82
CA TYR A 115 8.34 23.57 14.35
C TYR A 115 8.93 22.74 13.23
N LEU A 116 10.23 22.47 13.28
CA LEU A 116 10.97 21.71 12.27
C LEU A 116 10.69 22.20 10.83
N PRO A 117 10.98 23.45 10.47
CA PRO A 117 10.63 24.00 9.16
C PRO A 117 11.27 23.24 7.99
N ASP A 118 12.46 22.66 8.19
CA ASP A 118 13.18 21.89 7.18
C ASP A 118 12.55 20.50 6.91
N GLU A 119 11.70 20.03 7.81
CA GLU A 119 10.97 18.76 7.67
C GLU A 119 9.61 18.92 6.98
N PHE A 120 9.05 20.14 7.00
CA PHE A 120 7.73 20.39 6.43
C PHE A 120 7.59 20.00 4.95
N PRO A 121 8.60 20.17 4.07
CA PRO A 121 8.52 19.69 2.70
C PRO A 121 8.23 18.19 2.55
N LYS A 122 8.69 17.35 3.48
CA LYS A 122 8.39 15.91 3.46
C LYS A 122 6.88 15.67 3.62
N LEU A 123 6.25 16.40 4.54
CA LEU A 123 4.81 16.31 4.78
C LEU A 123 3.99 16.91 3.62
N GLN A 124 4.42 18.07 3.07
CA GLN A 124 3.77 18.68 1.92
C GLN A 124 3.81 17.79 0.68
N ASN A 125 4.89 17.02 0.53
CA ASN A 125 5.11 16.12 -0.58
C ASN A 125 4.74 14.67 -0.27
N ALA A 126 4.14 14.41 0.89
CA ALA A 126 3.69 13.06 1.24
C ALA A 126 2.84 12.46 0.13
N LYS A 127 3.01 11.18 -0.12
CA LYS A 127 2.32 10.44 -1.18
C LYS A 127 1.59 9.24 -0.62
N LEU A 128 0.55 8.86 -1.32
CA LEU A 128 -0.22 7.64 -1.12
C LEU A 128 -0.27 6.89 -2.45
N TRP A 129 -0.06 5.57 -2.39
CA TRP A 129 -0.13 4.65 -3.53
C TRP A 129 -1.05 3.48 -3.20
N THR A 130 -1.66 2.91 -4.21
CA THR A 130 -2.54 1.75 -4.06
C THR A 130 -2.25 0.74 -5.15
N GLU A 131 -2.20 -0.54 -4.78
CA GLU A 131 -2.08 -1.65 -5.72
C GLU A 131 -2.89 -2.83 -5.17
N GLY A 132 -3.85 -3.31 -5.94
CA GLY A 132 -4.79 -4.33 -5.49
C GLY A 132 -5.52 -3.94 -4.20
N SER A 133 -5.36 -4.78 -3.16
CA SER A 133 -5.92 -4.53 -1.83
C SER A 133 -5.00 -3.70 -0.91
N TYR A 134 -3.83 -3.28 -1.39
CA TYR A 134 -2.83 -2.57 -0.61
C TYR A 134 -2.93 -1.05 -0.74
N VAL A 135 -2.65 -0.39 0.37
CA VAL A 135 -2.51 1.07 0.46
C VAL A 135 -1.22 1.39 1.20
N MET A 136 -0.30 2.08 0.52
CA MET A 136 0.95 2.56 1.12
C MET A 136 0.97 4.09 1.16
N TYR A 137 1.55 4.67 2.20
CA TYR A 137 1.87 6.09 2.22
C TYR A 137 3.25 6.33 2.80
N ALA A 138 3.87 7.45 2.41
CA ALA A 138 5.18 7.84 2.92
C ALA A 138 5.28 9.36 3.12
N ILE A 139 5.77 9.74 4.31
CA ILE A 139 6.24 11.07 4.67
C ILE A 139 7.75 10.91 4.83
N LEU A 140 8.48 11.00 3.73
CA LEU A 140 9.94 10.77 3.65
C LEU A 140 10.58 11.84 2.75
N SER A 141 11.91 11.85 2.69
CA SER A 141 12.62 12.59 1.64
C SER A 141 12.19 12.15 0.25
N ASP A 142 12.51 12.93 -0.78
CA ASP A 142 12.17 12.60 -2.16
C ASP A 142 12.75 11.23 -2.57
N ASP A 143 14.05 11.01 -2.29
CA ASP A 143 14.73 9.75 -2.57
C ASP A 143 14.11 8.58 -1.78
N GLY A 144 13.76 8.80 -0.50
CA GLY A 144 13.12 7.78 0.34
C GLY A 144 11.73 7.40 -0.17
N ARG A 145 10.94 8.37 -0.67
CA ARG A 145 9.63 8.09 -1.27
C ARG A 145 9.75 7.31 -2.58
N GLU A 146 10.74 7.67 -3.42
CA GLU A 146 11.00 6.96 -4.68
C GLU A 146 11.43 5.51 -4.39
N ALA A 147 12.36 5.30 -3.48
CA ALA A 147 12.81 3.97 -3.08
C ALA A 147 11.67 3.12 -2.49
N ALA A 148 10.80 3.71 -1.65
CA ALA A 148 9.64 3.02 -1.10
C ALA A 148 8.64 2.61 -2.19
N LEU A 149 8.39 3.51 -3.17
CA LEU A 149 7.50 3.25 -4.29
C LEU A 149 8.03 2.11 -5.17
N GLU A 150 9.29 2.18 -5.60
CA GLU A 150 9.92 1.15 -6.42
C GLU A 150 9.86 -0.23 -5.75
N ALA A 151 10.14 -0.28 -4.44
CA ALA A 151 10.07 -1.52 -3.67
C ALA A 151 8.63 -2.06 -3.57
N PHE A 152 7.66 -1.16 -3.37
CA PHE A 152 6.25 -1.51 -3.29
C PHE A 152 5.74 -2.04 -4.63
N GLU A 153 5.88 -1.28 -5.72
CA GLU A 153 5.43 -1.67 -7.06
C GLU A 153 6.11 -2.96 -7.55
N GLY A 154 7.39 -3.13 -7.24
CA GLY A 154 8.16 -4.32 -7.59
C GLY A 154 7.62 -5.62 -7.00
N CYS A 155 6.78 -5.56 -5.97
CA CYS A 155 6.14 -6.74 -5.39
C CYS A 155 4.93 -7.24 -6.22
N PHE A 156 4.36 -6.39 -7.06
CA PHE A 156 3.13 -6.72 -7.81
C PHE A 156 3.39 -7.12 -9.28
N GLY A 157 4.64 -7.12 -9.75
CA GLY A 157 5.08 -7.69 -11.02
C GLY A 157 5.25 -6.69 -12.14
#